data_4b1e7041a9a3c6ecdd1e66c835269062
#
_entry.id   4b1e7041a9a3c6ecdd1e66c835269062
#
_cell.length_a   1.000
_cell.length_b   1.000
_cell.length_c   1.000
_cell.angle_alpha   90.00
_cell.angle_beta   90.00
_cell.angle_gamma   90.00
#
_symmetry.space_group_name_H-M   'P 1'
#
loop_
_entity.id
_entity.type
_entity.pdbx_description
1 polymer ?
#
loop_
_entity_poly.entity_id
_entity_poly.type
_entity_poly.pdbx_seq_one_letter_code
_entity_poly.pdbx_strand_id
1 'polypeptide(L)'
;DATPGIEALAELVASYDPRIRLFSGESGCPAVLEWAHALRYHEWSEYSQAKWVARRMANDWMMGIRSSIFTFVDLQYPNMQQSFGLLRTNLFKEVVYKRPSFHTVQHMVNLFRPELRSAGRLNHESNTPRRLTVAGIERQKDGTLVGAVVWQNDRIPSDNLAFEPIELWIEGLSLKDPVLIEMITGRIYALPKYHGHSGDGRMKFTGLPVWDSPVVILERSALPEGTQTRERQISGSTRDMHF
;
A
#
# COMPACT_ATOMS: atom_id res chain seq x y z
N ASP A 1 12.07 -3.97 6.02
CA ASP A 1 11.29 -4.84 5.15
C ASP A 1 11.42 -6.29 5.63
N ALA A 2 10.31 -6.91 6.03
CA ALA A 2 10.29 -8.29 6.51
C ALA A 2 10.15 -9.31 5.36
N THR A 3 10.05 -8.85 4.12
CA THR A 3 9.78 -9.68 2.93
C THR A 3 10.74 -10.84 2.75
N PRO A 4 12.08 -10.67 2.84
CA PRO A 4 13.00 -11.79 2.64
C PRO A 4 12.80 -12.94 3.64
N GLY A 5 12.50 -12.62 4.91
CA GLY A 5 12.24 -13.64 5.93
C GLY A 5 10.93 -14.38 5.68
N ILE A 6 9.92 -13.71 5.16
CA ILE A 6 8.63 -14.34 4.83
C ILE A 6 8.74 -15.17 3.56
N GLU A 7 9.51 -14.73 2.56
CA GLU A 7 9.80 -15.51 1.35
C GLU A 7 10.51 -16.82 1.71
N ALA A 8 11.56 -16.75 2.52
CA ALA A 8 12.27 -17.94 3.00
C ALA A 8 11.37 -18.91 3.80
N LEU A 9 10.46 -18.37 4.62
CA LEU A 9 9.48 -19.17 5.33
C LEU A 9 8.49 -19.83 4.38
N ALA A 10 8.04 -19.11 3.36
CA ALA A 10 7.13 -19.64 2.35
C ALA A 10 7.77 -20.80 1.56
N GLU A 11 9.03 -20.66 1.16
CA GLU A 11 9.81 -21.72 0.52
C GLU A 11 9.98 -22.93 1.42
N LEU A 12 10.34 -22.73 2.69
CA LEU A 12 10.47 -23.79 3.67
C LEU A 12 9.16 -24.56 3.84
N VAL A 13 8.04 -23.85 4.04
CA VAL A 13 6.71 -24.46 4.22
C VAL A 13 6.30 -25.24 2.99
N ALA A 14 6.52 -24.69 1.78
CA ALA A 14 6.20 -25.35 0.52
C ALA A 14 7.03 -26.64 0.31
N SER A 15 8.24 -26.72 0.88
CA SER A 15 9.07 -27.94 0.81
C SER A 15 8.51 -29.09 1.65
N TYR A 16 7.69 -28.81 2.67
CA TYR A 16 6.99 -29.84 3.45
C TYR A 16 5.68 -30.26 2.80
N ASP A 17 4.81 -29.30 2.47
CA ASP A 17 3.55 -29.55 1.79
C ASP A 17 3.07 -28.25 1.10
N PRO A 18 2.97 -28.22 -0.24
CA PRO A 18 2.56 -27.04 -0.99
C PRO A 18 1.10 -26.60 -0.74
N ARG A 19 0.30 -27.41 -0.03
CA ARG A 19 -1.07 -27.06 0.38
C ARG A 19 -1.11 -26.21 1.64
N ILE A 20 -0.03 -26.16 2.43
CA ILE A 20 0.03 -25.32 3.62
C ILE A 20 0.00 -23.85 3.18
N ARG A 21 -0.85 -23.07 3.80
CA ARG A 21 -0.98 -21.63 3.55
C ARG A 21 -0.43 -20.83 4.73
N LEU A 22 0.38 -19.83 4.41
CA LEU A 22 0.81 -18.86 5.40
C LEU A 22 -0.32 -17.88 5.72
N PHE A 23 -0.39 -17.48 6.97
CA PHE A 23 -1.32 -16.50 7.47
C PHE A 23 -0.58 -15.55 8.42
N SER A 24 -0.73 -14.24 8.20
CA SER A 24 -0.23 -13.22 9.12
C SER A 24 -1.26 -13.05 10.25
N GLY A 25 -1.09 -13.80 11.32
CA GLY A 25 -2.05 -13.88 12.42
C GLY A 25 -2.20 -12.59 13.21
N GLU A 26 -1.12 -11.80 13.27
CA GLU A 26 -1.09 -10.53 14.01
C GLU A 26 -0.02 -9.61 13.44
N SER A 27 -0.42 -8.43 12.98
CA SER A 27 0.49 -7.41 12.47
C SER A 27 0.00 -6.03 12.85
N GLY A 28 0.79 -5.27 13.59
CA GLY A 28 0.41 -3.93 14.01
C GLY A 28 1.59 -3.05 14.33
N CYS A 29 1.32 -1.76 14.42
CA CYS A 29 2.25 -0.75 14.88
C CYS A 29 1.50 0.36 15.63
N PRO A 30 2.20 1.13 16.48
CA PRO A 30 1.57 2.20 17.25
C PRO A 30 1.11 3.35 16.36
N ALA A 31 0.09 4.07 16.82
CA ALA A 31 -0.37 5.33 16.23
C ALA A 31 0.17 6.57 16.94
N VAL A 32 0.99 6.38 17.95
CA VAL A 32 1.64 7.43 18.75
C VAL A 32 3.02 6.96 19.15
N LEU A 33 3.86 7.86 19.63
CA LEU A 33 5.16 7.49 20.17
C LEU A 33 4.99 6.52 21.34
N GLU A 34 5.52 5.32 21.17
CA GLU A 34 5.50 4.25 22.18
C GLU A 34 6.89 4.07 22.80
N TRP A 35 6.93 3.95 24.11
CA TRP A 35 8.18 3.75 24.87
C TRP A 35 8.44 2.31 25.25
N ALA A 36 7.43 1.47 25.11
CA ALA A 36 7.50 0.03 25.32
C ALA A 36 7.52 -0.72 24.00
N HIS A 37 7.96 -1.98 24.03
CA HIS A 37 7.99 -2.88 22.89
C HIS A 37 9.07 -2.62 21.83
N ALA A 38 9.17 -3.50 20.84
CA ALA A 38 10.20 -3.51 19.82
C ALA A 38 10.16 -2.28 18.88
N LEU A 39 9.01 -1.60 18.78
CA LEU A 39 8.78 -0.47 17.89
C LEU A 39 9.04 0.90 18.52
N ARG A 40 9.50 0.95 19.77
CA ARG A 40 9.67 2.18 20.57
C ARG A 40 10.66 3.21 20.04
N TYR A 41 11.55 2.82 19.15
CA TYR A 41 12.61 3.70 18.64
C TYR A 41 12.21 4.46 17.38
N HIS A 42 10.96 4.35 16.93
CA HIS A 42 10.46 5.09 15.79
C HIS A 42 9.43 6.13 16.24
N GLU A 43 9.47 7.30 15.63
CA GLU A 43 8.50 8.38 15.88
C GLU A 43 7.17 8.06 15.20
N TRP A 44 6.38 7.20 15.84
CA TRP A 44 5.08 6.81 15.33
C TRP A 44 4.06 7.92 15.46
N SER A 45 3.24 8.05 14.42
CA SER A 45 2.05 8.90 14.35
C SER A 45 0.90 8.12 13.70
N GLU A 46 -0.29 8.69 13.68
CA GLU A 46 -1.43 8.07 13.00
C GLU A 46 -1.21 7.94 11.48
N TYR A 47 -0.44 8.86 10.87
CA TYR A 47 -0.09 8.78 9.45
C TYR A 47 0.98 7.75 9.17
N SER A 48 2.02 7.67 9.97
CA SER A 48 3.05 6.63 9.81
C SER A 48 2.46 5.25 10.07
N GLN A 49 1.51 5.10 11.00
CA GLN A 49 0.72 3.89 11.19
C GLN A 49 -0.08 3.53 9.93
N ALA A 50 -0.81 4.48 9.35
CA ALA A 50 -1.61 4.24 8.14
C ALA A 50 -0.76 3.77 6.96
N LYS A 51 0.40 4.40 6.73
CA LYS A 51 1.37 4.01 5.71
C LYS A 51 1.94 2.62 5.97
N TRP A 52 2.29 2.32 7.22
CA TRP A 52 2.79 1.00 7.59
C TRP A 52 1.75 -0.09 7.33
N VAL A 53 0.49 0.16 7.72
CA VAL A 53 -0.64 -0.76 7.47
C VAL A 53 -0.81 -0.99 5.98
N ALA A 54 -0.80 0.08 5.16
CA ALA A 54 -0.90 -0.04 3.70
C ALA A 54 0.23 -0.91 3.12
N ARG A 55 1.49 -0.66 3.53
CA ARG A 55 2.66 -1.43 3.08
C ARG A 55 2.57 -2.88 3.53
N ARG A 56 2.15 -3.13 4.78
CA ARG A 56 2.01 -4.49 5.31
C ARG A 56 0.98 -5.28 4.51
N MET A 57 -0.21 -4.71 4.33
CA MET A 57 -1.27 -5.36 3.56
C MET A 57 -0.88 -5.58 2.09
N ALA A 58 -0.21 -4.59 1.45
CA ALA A 58 0.29 -4.75 0.09
C ALA A 58 1.33 -5.87 -0.03
N ASN A 59 2.30 -5.94 0.90
CA ASN A 59 3.30 -7.01 0.93
C ASN A 59 2.66 -8.39 1.13
N ASP A 60 1.75 -8.52 2.09
CA ASP A 60 1.05 -9.78 2.36
C ASP A 60 0.23 -10.22 1.12
N TRP A 61 -0.50 -9.27 0.50
CA TRP A 61 -1.26 -9.53 -0.72
C TRP A 61 -0.38 -9.98 -1.88
N MET A 62 0.78 -9.33 -2.08
CA MET A 62 1.76 -9.72 -3.11
C MET A 62 2.24 -11.16 -2.95
N MET A 63 2.33 -11.66 -1.73
CA MET A 63 2.77 -13.02 -1.40
C MET A 63 1.62 -14.02 -1.26
N GLY A 64 0.38 -13.61 -1.51
CA GLY A 64 -0.80 -14.45 -1.33
C GLY A 64 -1.11 -14.78 0.14
N ILE A 65 -0.62 -13.97 1.08
CA ILE A 65 -0.80 -14.13 2.51
C ILE A 65 -1.98 -13.29 2.98
N ARG A 66 -2.83 -13.86 3.82
CA ARG A 66 -3.91 -13.10 4.47
C ARG A 66 -3.35 -12.29 5.62
N SER A 67 -3.65 -10.99 5.64
CA SER A 67 -3.29 -10.09 6.74
C SER A 67 -4.33 -10.11 7.85
N SER A 68 -3.86 -10.09 9.10
CA SER A 68 -4.66 -9.73 10.26
C SER A 68 -4.03 -8.51 10.93
N ILE A 69 -4.72 -7.37 10.87
CA ILE A 69 -4.21 -6.12 11.43
C ILE A 69 -4.54 -6.06 12.92
N PHE A 70 -3.51 -5.97 13.73
CA PHE A 70 -3.61 -5.76 15.16
C PHE A 70 -3.48 -4.25 15.45
N THR A 71 -4.54 -3.58 15.89
CA THR A 71 -5.82 -4.12 16.36
C THR A 71 -6.96 -3.22 15.89
N PHE A 72 -8.20 -3.66 16.05
CA PHE A 72 -9.37 -2.88 15.61
C PHE A 72 -9.59 -1.65 16.49
N VAL A 73 -9.41 -1.79 17.82
CA VAL A 73 -9.53 -0.71 18.80
C VAL A 73 -8.27 -0.62 19.65
N ASP A 74 -7.99 0.52 20.26
CA ASP A 74 -6.93 0.65 21.25
C ASP A 74 -7.17 -0.30 22.43
N LEU A 75 -6.10 -0.90 22.96
CA LEU A 75 -6.17 -1.80 24.09
C LEU A 75 -5.85 -1.06 25.38
N GLN A 76 -6.64 -1.31 26.39
CA GLN A 76 -6.45 -0.76 27.74
C GLN A 76 -5.95 -1.86 28.67
N TYR A 77 -4.74 -1.66 29.19
CA TYR A 77 -4.16 -2.47 30.26
C TYR A 77 -4.17 -1.67 31.57
N PRO A 78 -4.02 -2.32 32.72
CA PRO A 78 -4.02 -1.59 34.02
C PRO A 78 -3.02 -0.43 34.10
N ASN A 79 -1.88 -0.55 33.44
CA ASN A 79 -0.77 0.38 33.56
C ASN A 79 -0.45 1.14 32.26
N MET A 80 -1.13 0.84 31.16
CA MET A 80 -0.83 1.44 29.86
C MET A 80 -1.98 1.34 28.88
N GLN A 81 -2.04 2.30 27.97
CA GLN A 81 -2.85 2.20 26.77
C GLN A 81 -1.93 1.82 25.60
N GLN A 82 -2.30 0.78 24.88
CA GLN A 82 -1.64 0.39 23.63
C GLN A 82 -2.41 0.99 22.46
N SER A 83 -1.83 2.01 21.81
CA SER A 83 -2.47 2.79 20.75
C SER A 83 -2.25 2.18 19.37
N PHE A 84 -2.60 0.91 19.19
CA PHE A 84 -2.47 0.16 17.92
C PHE A 84 -3.79 0.11 17.13
N GLY A 85 -4.87 0.60 17.71
CA GLY A 85 -6.21 0.50 17.12
C GLY A 85 -6.35 1.27 15.81
N LEU A 86 -7.12 0.72 14.90
CA LEU A 86 -7.67 1.45 13.74
C LEU A 86 -8.68 2.52 14.20
N LEU A 87 -9.34 2.24 15.34
CA LEU A 87 -10.24 3.17 16.01
C LEU A 87 -9.56 3.69 17.29
N ARG A 88 -9.52 5.01 17.43
CA ARG A 88 -9.11 5.65 18.66
C ARG A 88 -10.16 5.44 19.73
N THR A 89 -9.75 4.93 20.89
CA THR A 89 -10.65 4.84 22.08
C THR A 89 -10.12 5.70 23.23
N ASN A 90 -11.05 6.10 24.12
CA ASN A 90 -10.72 6.74 25.37
C ASN A 90 -10.60 5.72 26.53
N LEU A 91 -10.29 6.19 27.71
CA LEU A 91 -10.16 5.36 28.91
C LEU A 91 -11.45 4.64 29.34
N PHE A 92 -12.61 5.12 28.86
CA PHE A 92 -13.91 4.48 29.08
C PHE A 92 -14.24 3.44 28.01
N LYS A 93 -13.31 3.13 27.11
CA LYS A 93 -13.44 2.19 25.98
C LYS A 93 -14.47 2.65 24.93
N GLU A 94 -14.77 3.94 24.89
CA GLU A 94 -15.64 4.52 23.87
C GLU A 94 -14.82 4.90 22.63
N VAL A 95 -15.40 4.68 21.45
CA VAL A 95 -14.78 5.09 20.18
C VAL A 95 -14.86 6.60 20.04
N VAL A 96 -13.73 7.26 19.91
CA VAL A 96 -13.64 8.72 19.74
C VAL A 96 -13.67 9.08 18.25
N TYR A 97 -12.85 8.41 17.44
CA TYR A 97 -12.83 8.59 15.99
C TYR A 97 -12.14 7.42 15.27
N LYS A 98 -12.32 7.38 13.95
CA LYS A 98 -11.61 6.50 13.03
C LYS A 98 -10.28 7.13 12.65
N ARG A 99 -9.16 6.41 12.83
CA ARG A 99 -7.84 6.87 12.40
C ARG A 99 -7.69 6.79 10.87
N PRO A 100 -6.69 7.49 10.29
CA PRO A 100 -6.35 7.32 8.88
C PRO A 100 -6.13 5.87 8.48
N SER A 101 -5.54 5.05 9.37
CA SER A 101 -5.32 3.61 9.16
C SER A 101 -6.63 2.81 8.98
N PHE A 102 -7.74 3.22 9.61
CA PHE A 102 -9.06 2.61 9.39
C PHE A 102 -9.50 2.78 7.92
N HIS A 103 -9.40 4.01 7.41
CA HIS A 103 -9.75 4.30 6.03
C HIS A 103 -8.81 3.62 5.05
N THR A 104 -7.52 3.58 5.37
CA THR A 104 -6.53 2.83 4.60
C THR A 104 -6.92 1.36 4.45
N VAL A 105 -7.28 0.68 5.55
CA VAL A 105 -7.74 -0.72 5.49
C VAL A 105 -8.99 -0.86 4.62
N GLN A 106 -9.97 0.06 4.74
CA GLN A 106 -11.15 0.04 3.87
C GLN A 106 -10.77 0.15 2.38
N HIS A 107 -9.88 1.08 2.03
CA HIS A 107 -9.44 1.26 0.65
C HIS A 107 -8.69 0.02 0.13
N MET A 108 -7.78 -0.54 0.94
CA MET A 108 -7.04 -1.75 0.59
C MET A 108 -7.98 -2.95 0.34
N VAL A 109 -8.94 -3.19 1.22
CA VAL A 109 -9.90 -4.30 1.09
C VAL A 109 -10.81 -4.11 -0.13
N ASN A 110 -11.26 -2.88 -0.39
CA ASN A 110 -12.10 -2.58 -1.53
C ASN A 110 -11.36 -2.70 -2.87
N LEU A 111 -10.06 -2.41 -2.88
CA LEU A 111 -9.25 -2.46 -4.09
C LEU A 111 -8.73 -3.88 -4.38
N PHE A 112 -8.12 -4.53 -3.38
CA PHE A 112 -7.54 -5.88 -3.52
C PHE A 112 -8.58 -6.98 -3.31
N ARG A 113 -9.64 -6.91 -4.10
CA ARG A 113 -10.75 -7.85 -4.10
C ARG A 113 -10.41 -9.15 -4.85
N PRO A 114 -11.22 -10.22 -4.73
CA PRO A 114 -10.93 -11.53 -5.31
C PRO A 114 -10.79 -11.56 -6.84
N GLU A 115 -11.34 -10.57 -7.56
CA GLU A 115 -11.19 -10.46 -9.02
C GLU A 115 -9.79 -10.04 -9.46
N LEU A 116 -8.98 -9.55 -8.52
CA LEU A 116 -7.60 -9.14 -8.72
C LEU A 116 -6.66 -10.04 -7.92
N ARG A 117 -5.49 -10.31 -8.48
CA ARG A 117 -4.40 -11.00 -7.78
C ARG A 117 -3.07 -10.34 -8.08
N SER A 118 -2.07 -10.66 -7.29
CA SER A 118 -0.71 -10.21 -7.53
C SER A 118 -0.09 -10.97 -8.70
N ALA A 119 0.55 -10.25 -9.60
CA ALA A 119 1.44 -10.80 -10.63
C ALA A 119 2.90 -10.89 -10.15
N GLY A 120 3.15 -10.63 -8.87
CA GLY A 120 4.50 -10.57 -8.33
C GLY A 120 5.21 -9.24 -8.62
N ARG A 121 6.52 -9.21 -8.38
CA ARG A 121 7.36 -8.04 -8.67
C ARG A 121 7.52 -7.85 -10.17
N LEU A 122 7.42 -6.60 -10.63
CA LEU A 122 7.66 -6.23 -12.03
C LEU A 122 9.06 -5.64 -12.20
N ASN A 123 9.68 -5.95 -13.33
CA ASN A 123 10.90 -5.28 -13.76
C ASN A 123 10.60 -3.82 -14.05
N HIS A 124 11.44 -2.95 -13.53
CA HIS A 124 11.25 -1.52 -13.66
C HIS A 124 12.57 -0.75 -13.61
N GLU A 125 12.56 0.45 -14.16
CA GLU A 125 13.59 1.46 -14.02
C GLU A 125 12.98 2.75 -13.51
N SER A 126 13.77 3.56 -12.80
CA SER A 126 13.32 4.87 -12.33
C SER A 126 14.50 5.85 -12.24
N ASN A 127 14.19 7.14 -12.25
CA ASN A 127 15.19 8.20 -12.07
C ASN A 127 15.44 8.56 -10.59
N THR A 128 14.71 7.92 -9.65
CA THR A 128 14.95 8.14 -8.21
C THR A 128 16.08 7.25 -7.70
N PRO A 129 16.94 7.75 -6.78
CA PRO A 129 17.91 6.92 -6.08
C PRO A 129 17.26 6.04 -5.00
N ARG A 130 15.97 6.22 -4.75
CA ARG A 130 15.22 5.44 -3.76
C ARG A 130 14.96 4.04 -4.26
N ARG A 131 15.04 3.08 -3.37
CA ARG A 131 14.60 1.72 -3.67
C ARG A 131 13.09 1.65 -3.67
N LEU A 132 12.53 1.21 -4.79
CA LEU A 132 11.10 1.04 -4.98
C LEU A 132 10.69 -0.43 -4.83
N THR A 133 9.47 -0.65 -4.37
CA THR A 133 8.71 -1.86 -4.67
C THR A 133 7.73 -1.53 -5.78
N VAL A 134 7.74 -2.33 -6.84
CA VAL A 134 6.78 -2.28 -7.95
C VAL A 134 6.23 -3.69 -8.14
N ALA A 135 4.93 -3.86 -7.92
CA ALA A 135 4.26 -5.16 -8.01
C ALA A 135 3.05 -5.09 -8.93
N GLY A 136 2.92 -6.08 -9.79
CA GLY A 136 1.83 -6.17 -10.76
C GLY A 136 0.49 -6.52 -10.13
N ILE A 137 -0.56 -5.95 -10.70
CA ILE A 137 -1.95 -6.30 -10.43
C ILE A 137 -2.51 -6.93 -11.71
N GLU A 138 -3.02 -8.14 -11.61
CA GLU A 138 -3.64 -8.82 -12.75
C GLU A 138 -5.07 -9.25 -12.43
N ARG A 139 -5.88 -9.41 -13.47
CA ARG A 139 -7.21 -10.00 -13.35
C ARG A 139 -7.10 -11.49 -13.08
N GLN A 140 -7.80 -11.96 -12.06
CA GLN A 140 -7.82 -13.39 -11.68
C GLN A 140 -8.28 -14.30 -12.84
N LYS A 141 -9.23 -13.85 -13.66
CA LYS A 141 -9.89 -14.66 -14.70
C LYS A 141 -9.00 -14.98 -15.90
N ASP A 142 -8.09 -14.09 -16.27
CA ASP A 142 -7.34 -14.19 -17.53
C ASP A 142 -5.84 -13.84 -17.40
N GLY A 143 -5.37 -13.45 -16.22
CA GLY A 143 -3.98 -13.06 -15.99
C GLY A 143 -3.57 -11.75 -16.65
N THR A 144 -4.52 -10.96 -17.16
CA THR A 144 -4.21 -9.67 -17.80
C THR A 144 -3.70 -8.69 -16.75
N LEU A 145 -2.50 -8.12 -16.94
CA LEU A 145 -1.98 -7.03 -16.13
C LEU A 145 -2.88 -5.80 -16.31
N VAL A 146 -3.41 -5.28 -15.20
CA VAL A 146 -4.31 -4.12 -15.16
C VAL A 146 -3.79 -3.00 -14.29
N GLY A 147 -2.62 -3.14 -13.68
CA GLY A 147 -2.04 -2.11 -12.84
C GLY A 147 -0.77 -2.53 -12.13
N ALA A 148 -0.30 -1.63 -11.28
CA ALA A 148 0.84 -1.86 -10.40
C ALA A 148 0.67 -1.11 -9.07
N VAL A 149 1.21 -1.68 -8.02
CA VAL A 149 1.39 -1.04 -6.70
C VAL A 149 2.83 -0.54 -6.61
N VAL A 150 3.03 0.71 -6.19
CA VAL A 150 4.36 1.34 -6.16
C VAL A 150 4.55 2.08 -4.84
N TRP A 151 5.71 1.91 -4.20
CA TRP A 151 6.13 2.73 -3.04
C TRP A 151 7.65 2.69 -2.82
N GLN A 152 8.17 3.70 -2.11
CA GLN A 152 9.54 3.69 -1.60
C GLN A 152 9.64 2.73 -0.41
N ASN A 153 10.55 1.76 -0.46
CA ASN A 153 10.66 0.70 0.56
C ASN A 153 11.97 0.74 1.36
N ASP A 154 12.80 1.75 1.17
CA ASP A 154 14.15 1.86 1.75
C ASP A 154 14.17 2.43 3.17
N ARG A 155 13.03 2.81 3.73
CA ARG A 155 12.92 3.34 5.10
C ARG A 155 11.59 2.94 5.77
N ILE A 156 11.54 3.06 7.09
CA ILE A 156 10.31 2.95 7.86
C ILE A 156 9.40 4.13 7.48
N PRO A 157 8.06 3.94 7.36
CA PRO A 157 7.14 5.02 7.05
C PRO A 157 7.22 6.17 8.04
N SER A 158 7.34 7.38 7.53
CA SER A 158 7.44 8.62 8.31
C SER A 158 6.11 9.38 8.32
N ASP A 159 6.08 10.46 9.11
CA ASP A 159 4.96 11.41 9.14
C ASP A 159 4.99 12.40 7.95
N ASN A 160 6.01 12.33 7.11
CA ASN A 160 6.14 13.20 5.95
C ASN A 160 5.07 12.89 4.90
N LEU A 161 4.26 13.88 4.54
CA LEU A 161 3.20 13.77 3.55
C LEU A 161 3.64 14.18 2.12
N ALA A 162 4.90 14.53 1.92
CA ALA A 162 5.41 14.94 0.63
C ALA A 162 5.61 13.73 -0.31
N PHE A 163 5.09 13.86 -1.52
CA PHE A 163 5.35 12.95 -2.62
C PHE A 163 6.60 13.38 -3.39
N GLU A 164 7.35 12.40 -3.87
CA GLU A 164 8.46 12.61 -4.80
C GLU A 164 7.97 12.32 -6.23
N PRO A 165 7.99 13.31 -7.14
CA PRO A 165 7.66 13.06 -8.54
C PRO A 165 8.82 12.32 -9.22
N ILE A 166 8.55 11.15 -9.76
CA ILE A 166 9.55 10.32 -10.44
C ILE A 166 9.18 10.03 -11.89
N GLU A 167 10.18 9.65 -12.67
CA GLU A 167 9.96 8.90 -13.90
C GLU A 167 10.07 7.41 -13.58
N LEU A 168 9.11 6.62 -14.06
CA LEU A 168 9.04 5.18 -13.84
C LEU A 168 8.75 4.48 -15.15
N TRP A 169 9.56 3.48 -15.50
CA TRP A 169 9.35 2.57 -16.63
C TRP A 169 9.05 1.18 -16.10
N ILE A 170 7.96 0.57 -16.55
CA ILE A 170 7.52 -0.76 -16.12
C ILE A 170 7.45 -1.67 -17.34
N GLU A 171 8.13 -2.82 -17.29
CA GLU A 171 8.09 -3.83 -18.33
C GLU A 171 6.77 -4.63 -18.31
N GLY A 172 6.26 -4.95 -19.49
CA GLY A 172 5.08 -5.82 -19.64
C GLY A 172 3.74 -5.19 -19.25
N LEU A 173 3.74 -3.96 -18.69
CA LEU A 173 2.51 -3.25 -18.38
C LEU A 173 2.01 -2.46 -19.58
N SER A 174 0.70 -2.54 -19.87
CA SER A 174 0.04 -1.79 -20.94
C SER A 174 -1.34 -1.37 -20.50
N LEU A 175 -1.50 -0.09 -20.19
CA LEU A 175 -2.75 0.50 -19.73
C LEU A 175 -3.23 1.55 -20.74
N LYS A 176 -4.55 1.64 -20.96
CA LYS A 176 -5.16 2.58 -21.90
C LYS A 176 -5.65 3.87 -21.22
N ASP A 177 -6.22 3.73 -20.04
CA ASP A 177 -6.76 4.82 -19.23
C ASP A 177 -6.39 4.62 -17.75
N PRO A 178 -5.09 4.75 -17.40
CA PRO A 178 -4.64 4.55 -16.04
C PRO A 178 -5.05 5.69 -15.13
N VAL A 179 -5.38 5.32 -13.89
CA VAL A 179 -5.59 6.23 -12.77
C VAL A 179 -4.59 5.94 -11.66
N LEU A 180 -4.31 6.93 -10.84
CA LEU A 180 -3.53 6.79 -9.61
C LEU A 180 -4.45 6.83 -8.41
N ILE A 181 -4.32 5.87 -7.50
CA ILE A 181 -5.08 5.79 -6.27
C ILE A 181 -4.12 5.96 -5.10
N GLU A 182 -4.37 6.94 -4.26
CA GLU A 182 -3.66 7.14 -3.00
C GLU A 182 -4.39 6.39 -1.88
N MET A 183 -3.70 5.50 -1.19
CA MET A 183 -4.35 4.49 -0.35
C MET A 183 -4.79 4.97 1.02
N ILE A 184 -4.25 6.08 1.54
CA ILE A 184 -4.66 6.62 2.85
C ILE A 184 -5.99 7.34 2.74
N THR A 185 -6.15 8.20 1.73
CA THR A 185 -7.39 8.98 1.52
C THR A 185 -8.37 8.33 0.56
N GLY A 186 -7.94 7.34 -0.21
CA GLY A 186 -8.74 6.72 -1.27
C GLY A 186 -8.98 7.63 -2.48
N ARG A 187 -8.26 8.75 -2.59
CA ARG A 187 -8.42 9.68 -3.72
C ARG A 187 -7.89 9.06 -5.00
N ILE A 188 -8.62 9.31 -6.07
CA ILE A 188 -8.29 8.84 -7.42
C ILE A 188 -7.95 10.03 -8.29
N TYR A 189 -6.81 9.95 -8.96
CA TYR A 189 -6.27 11.00 -9.81
C TYR A 189 -6.13 10.49 -11.25
N ALA A 190 -6.46 11.34 -12.22
CA ALA A 190 -6.09 11.09 -13.60
C ALA A 190 -4.57 11.18 -13.77
N LEU A 191 -3.99 10.32 -14.59
CA LEU A 191 -2.58 10.34 -14.94
C LEU A 191 -2.40 10.97 -16.35
N PRO A 192 -2.21 12.31 -16.46
CA PRO A 192 -2.18 13.00 -17.74
C PRO A 192 -0.90 12.76 -18.54
N LYS A 193 0.16 12.26 -17.88
CA LYS A 193 1.49 12.06 -18.48
C LYS A 193 1.92 10.61 -18.32
N TYR A 194 1.37 9.76 -19.14
CA TYR A 194 1.87 8.41 -19.34
C TYR A 194 2.10 8.18 -20.85
N HIS A 195 3.04 7.34 -21.17
CA HIS A 195 3.31 6.95 -22.54
C HIS A 195 3.07 5.44 -22.64
N GLY A 196 2.02 5.06 -23.35
CA GLY A 196 1.86 3.68 -23.79
C GLY A 196 3.05 3.34 -24.67
N HIS A 197 3.68 2.20 -24.42
CA HIS A 197 4.83 1.63 -25.12
C HIS A 197 5.80 2.65 -25.73
N SER A 198 6.83 3.00 -24.98
CA SER A 198 8.11 3.39 -25.59
C SER A 198 8.50 2.26 -26.56
N GLY A 199 9.20 2.57 -27.66
CA GLY A 199 9.55 1.58 -28.68
C GLY A 199 10.31 0.34 -28.19
N ASP A 200 10.60 0.23 -26.89
CA ASP A 200 11.21 -0.88 -26.17
C ASP A 200 10.21 -1.77 -25.39
N GLY A 201 8.89 -1.56 -25.55
CA GLY A 201 7.86 -2.38 -24.90
C GLY A 201 7.56 -2.04 -23.43
N ARG A 202 8.13 -0.96 -22.89
CA ARG A 202 7.90 -0.50 -21.51
C ARG A 202 6.85 0.61 -21.46
N MET A 203 6.07 0.65 -20.39
CA MET A 203 5.16 1.77 -20.12
C MET A 203 5.88 2.81 -19.25
N LYS A 204 5.91 4.05 -19.73
CA LYS A 204 6.55 5.18 -19.03
C LYS A 204 5.51 6.04 -18.32
N PHE A 205 5.76 6.37 -17.06
CA PHE A 205 5.07 7.37 -16.27
C PHE A 205 6.01 8.53 -15.97
N THR A 206 5.57 9.77 -16.24
CA THR A 206 6.37 10.99 -16.00
C THR A 206 5.74 11.82 -14.90
N GLY A 207 6.55 12.15 -13.87
CA GLY A 207 6.09 12.91 -12.71
C GLY A 207 5.13 12.11 -11.83
N LEU A 208 5.28 10.76 -11.81
CA LEU A 208 4.48 9.89 -10.95
C LEU A 208 4.77 10.23 -9.48
N PRO A 209 3.77 10.64 -8.68
CA PRO A 209 3.98 10.93 -7.28
C PRO A 209 4.12 9.64 -6.49
N VAL A 210 5.30 9.44 -5.89
CA VAL A 210 5.63 8.26 -5.09
C VAL A 210 6.14 8.71 -3.73
N TRP A 211 5.87 7.93 -2.71
CA TRP A 211 6.32 8.17 -1.35
C TRP A 211 6.54 6.86 -0.59
N ASP A 212 6.68 6.94 0.74
CA ASP A 212 6.87 5.80 1.63
C ASP A 212 5.56 5.05 2.01
N SER A 213 4.49 5.24 1.21
CA SER A 213 3.22 4.48 1.28
C SER A 213 2.82 4.00 -0.11
N PRO A 214 2.14 2.86 -0.24
CA PRO A 214 1.66 2.40 -1.52
C PRO A 214 0.75 3.40 -2.22
N VAL A 215 1.04 3.64 -3.50
CA VAL A 215 0.12 4.20 -4.47
C VAL A 215 -0.19 3.11 -5.49
N VAL A 216 -1.38 3.13 -6.06
CA VAL A 216 -1.80 2.13 -7.04
C VAL A 216 -2.08 2.80 -8.37
N ILE A 217 -1.38 2.35 -9.39
CA ILE A 217 -1.69 2.66 -10.79
C ILE A 217 -2.62 1.56 -11.27
N LEU A 218 -3.81 1.90 -11.74
CA LEU A 218 -4.81 0.92 -12.15
C LEU A 218 -5.51 1.36 -13.43
N GLU A 219 -5.77 0.42 -14.34
CA GLU A 219 -6.67 0.65 -15.46
C GLU A 219 -8.06 1.04 -14.95
N ARG A 220 -8.63 2.15 -15.41
CA ARG A 220 -9.92 2.68 -14.92
C ARG A 220 -11.04 1.63 -14.95
N SER A 221 -11.06 0.80 -15.99
CA SER A 221 -12.05 -0.28 -16.14
C SER A 221 -11.92 -1.41 -15.10
N ALA A 222 -10.84 -1.42 -14.32
CA ALA A 222 -10.61 -2.35 -13.23
C ALA A 222 -10.94 -1.76 -11.84
N LEU A 223 -11.43 -0.53 -11.77
CA LEU A 223 -11.96 0.05 -10.52
C LEU A 223 -13.19 -0.73 -10.04
N PRO A 224 -13.47 -0.77 -8.72
CA PRO A 224 -14.72 -1.28 -8.19
C PRO A 224 -15.93 -0.55 -8.79
N GLU A 225 -17.02 -1.29 -9.03
CA GLU A 225 -18.28 -0.68 -9.47
C GLU A 225 -18.77 0.36 -8.46
N GLY A 226 -19.30 1.49 -8.96
CA GLY A 226 -19.81 2.58 -8.12
C GLY A 226 -18.73 3.45 -7.50
N THR A 227 -17.45 3.24 -7.85
CA THR A 227 -16.36 4.12 -7.39
C THR A 227 -16.59 5.54 -7.90
N GLN A 228 -16.83 6.48 -6.99
CA GLN A 228 -16.91 7.89 -7.34
C GLN A 228 -15.51 8.43 -7.60
N THR A 229 -15.19 8.66 -8.86
CA THR A 229 -13.96 9.32 -9.28
C THR A 229 -14.16 10.83 -9.19
N ARG A 230 -13.70 11.44 -8.12
CA ARG A 230 -13.44 12.88 -8.12
C ARG A 230 -12.10 13.09 -8.80
N GLU A 231 -12.12 13.22 -10.13
CA GLU A 231 -10.92 13.42 -10.91
C GLU A 231 -10.33 14.80 -10.62
N ARG A 232 -9.28 14.85 -9.81
CA ARG A 232 -8.34 15.95 -9.84
C ARG A 232 -7.21 15.54 -10.77
N GLN A 233 -6.92 16.37 -11.78
CA GLN A 233 -5.66 16.25 -12.50
C GLN A 233 -4.53 16.47 -11.49
N ILE A 234 -3.53 15.62 -11.51
CA ILE A 234 -2.28 15.89 -10.83
C ILE A 234 -1.62 17.00 -11.65
N SER A 235 -1.82 18.24 -11.26
CA SER A 235 -1.01 19.32 -11.79
C SER A 235 0.43 19.07 -11.37
N GLY A 236 1.42 19.40 -12.18
CA GLY A 236 2.84 19.07 -11.93
C GLY A 236 3.47 19.73 -10.69
N SER A 237 2.63 20.20 -9.75
CA SER A 237 2.99 20.72 -8.44
C SER A 237 2.52 19.73 -7.38
N THR A 238 3.46 19.23 -6.59
CA THR A 238 3.19 18.40 -5.40
C THR A 238 2.29 19.09 -4.36
N ARG A 239 2.01 20.39 -4.50
CA ARG A 239 1.15 21.17 -3.61
C ARG A 239 -0.33 20.78 -3.69
N ASP A 240 -0.77 20.19 -4.79
CA ASP A 240 -2.19 19.87 -5.00
C ASP A 240 -2.62 18.53 -4.38
N MET A 241 -1.69 17.78 -3.80
CA MET A 241 -1.95 16.52 -3.09
C MET A 241 -2.02 16.72 -1.56
N HIS A 242 -2.29 17.93 -1.08
CA HIS A 242 -2.48 18.19 0.35
C HIS A 242 -3.78 17.56 0.85
N PHE A 243 -3.66 16.86 1.96
CA PHE A 243 -4.73 16.24 2.74
C PHE A 243 -5.61 17.26 3.46
#